data_a66acd02e350763ffef5ee595b61713a
#
_entry.id   a66acd02e350763ffef5ee595b61713a
#
_cell.length_a   1.000
_cell.length_b   1.000
_cell.length_c   1.000
_cell.angle_alpha   90.00
_cell.angle_beta   90.00
_cell.angle_gamma   90.00
#
_symmetry.space_group_name_H-M   'P 1'
#
loop_
_entity.id
_entity.type
_entity.pdbx_description
1 polymer ?
#
loop_
_entity_poly.entity_id
_entity_poly.type
_entity_poly.pdbx_seq_one_letter_code
_entity_poly.pdbx_strand_id
1 'polypeptide(L)'
;RVKWEKTVKSKLIVVTTTSLSLLAGAAFAGSHMANEMTIVSWGGAYSKSQLKAYHEPYSANTGVTILNDDSSSTAVAKLRAMNEAGNITWDVVDVEAGPAMQLCDEGLAMEIDPDTMLAAAPDGTPASEDFGDMLVSECFIPQIVYSTTFGYRTDLVGDTPPDNVCAVFDTEAYPGKRSLFSVPINTMEWALLCDGVAKADIYDTLETEAGQDQALAKLDTIRDDVIWVSSGSDTPQLLADGEVIMGATYNGRLF
;
A
#
# COMPACT_ATOMS: atom_id res chain seq x y z
N ARG A 1 48.76 -62.30 -2.84
CA ARG A 1 49.98 -62.68 -2.06
C ARG A 1 50.67 -61.38 -1.69
N VAL A 2 50.67 -60.99 -0.43
CA VAL A 2 51.70 -60.86 0.58
C VAL A 2 51.06 -60.17 1.79
N LYS A 3 51.01 -60.85 2.91
CA LYS A 3 50.76 -60.40 4.26
C LYS A 3 51.87 -59.48 4.71
N TRP A 4 51.48 -58.37 5.41
CA TRP A 4 52.34 -57.77 6.42
C TRP A 4 51.50 -57.38 7.62
N GLU A 5 51.62 -58.16 8.68
CA GLU A 5 51.32 -57.76 10.05
C GLU A 5 52.38 -56.79 10.53
N LYS A 6 52.00 -55.66 11.10
CA LYS A 6 52.87 -54.94 12.04
C LYS A 6 52.01 -54.39 13.22
N THR A 7 52.28 -55.02 14.31
CA THR A 7 51.97 -54.63 15.68
C THR A 7 52.42 -53.21 15.94
N VAL A 8 51.52 -52.37 16.39
CA VAL A 8 51.83 -51.03 16.94
C VAL A 8 51.28 -50.91 18.34
N LYS A 9 52.22 -50.67 19.23
CA LYS A 9 52.04 -50.50 20.69
C LYS A 9 51.13 -49.40 21.05
N SER A 10 50.21 -49.63 21.99
CA SER A 10 49.37 -48.67 22.67
C SER A 10 50.21 -47.59 23.35
N LYS A 11 50.04 -46.34 22.93
CA LYS A 11 50.38 -45.18 23.73
C LYS A 11 49.06 -44.52 24.17
N LEU A 12 48.89 -44.52 25.48
CA LEU A 12 47.80 -43.82 26.16
C LEU A 12 48.00 -42.32 25.94
N ILE A 13 47.12 -41.69 25.16
CA ILE A 13 47.03 -40.23 25.04
C ILE A 13 45.88 -39.81 25.91
N VAL A 14 46.20 -39.10 26.97
CA VAL A 14 45.21 -38.38 27.81
C VAL A 14 44.76 -37.19 26.99
N VAL A 15 43.53 -37.27 26.50
CA VAL A 15 42.86 -36.13 25.83
C VAL A 15 42.13 -35.33 26.90
N THR A 16 42.70 -34.21 27.26
CA THR A 16 42.03 -33.18 28.05
C THR A 16 40.91 -32.58 27.16
N THR A 17 39.69 -32.91 27.48
CA THR A 17 38.50 -32.30 26.89
C THR A 17 38.38 -30.83 27.34
N THR A 18 38.87 -29.93 26.52
CA THR A 18 38.52 -28.50 26.63
C THR A 18 37.07 -28.35 26.16
N SER A 19 36.18 -28.10 27.08
CA SER A 19 34.79 -27.76 26.81
C SER A 19 34.73 -26.41 26.08
N LEU A 20 34.58 -26.49 24.74
CA LEU A 20 34.27 -25.32 23.93
C LEU A 20 32.79 -24.96 24.17
N SER A 21 32.56 -24.02 25.06
CA SER A 21 31.23 -23.42 25.25
C SER A 21 30.85 -22.71 23.95
N LEU A 22 29.98 -23.34 23.14
CA LEU A 22 29.24 -22.64 22.10
C LEU A 22 28.37 -21.60 22.79
N LEU A 23 28.82 -20.34 22.77
CA LEU A 23 27.92 -19.20 22.90
C LEU A 23 26.99 -19.24 21.69
N ALA A 24 25.79 -19.80 21.88
CA ALA A 24 24.70 -19.57 20.99
C ALA A 24 24.47 -18.05 20.99
N GLY A 25 24.93 -17.40 19.91
CA GLY A 25 24.57 -16.02 19.65
C GLY A 25 23.03 -15.96 19.58
N ALA A 26 22.41 -15.38 20.58
CA ALA A 26 21.04 -14.94 20.46
C ALA A 26 21.00 -13.99 19.27
N ALA A 27 20.37 -14.43 18.18
CA ALA A 27 19.97 -13.51 17.12
C ALA A 27 19.10 -12.46 17.81
N PHE A 28 19.62 -11.26 17.92
CA PHE A 28 18.80 -10.11 18.25
C PHE A 28 17.86 -9.91 17.04
N ALA A 29 16.69 -10.53 17.09
CA ALA A 29 15.54 -10.00 16.38
C ALA A 29 15.48 -8.53 16.80
N GLY A 30 15.46 -7.62 15.82
CA GLY A 30 15.46 -6.18 16.08
C GLY A 30 14.43 -5.88 17.17
N SER A 31 14.92 -5.46 18.34
CA SER A 31 14.03 -5.12 19.44
C SER A 31 13.36 -3.81 19.05
N HIS A 32 12.12 -3.87 18.56
CA HIS A 32 11.24 -2.74 18.76
C HIS A 32 11.30 -2.39 20.26
N MET A 33 11.67 -1.16 20.55
CA MET A 33 11.64 -0.68 21.93
C MET A 33 10.21 -0.91 22.42
N ALA A 34 10.03 -1.46 23.60
CA ALA A 34 8.72 -1.86 24.14
C ALA A 34 7.66 -0.73 24.17
N ASN A 35 8.03 0.48 23.78
CA ASN A 35 7.21 1.69 23.74
C ASN A 35 7.21 2.39 22.37
N GLU A 36 7.59 1.72 21.29
CA GLU A 36 7.54 2.28 19.94
C GLU A 36 6.71 1.40 19.00
N MET A 37 5.97 2.01 18.11
CA MET A 37 5.16 1.34 17.08
C MET A 37 5.30 2.08 15.75
N THR A 38 5.63 1.38 14.68
CA THR A 38 5.71 1.94 13.34
C THR A 38 4.40 1.72 12.60
N ILE A 39 3.76 2.82 12.18
CA ILE A 39 2.55 2.79 11.36
C ILE A 39 2.88 3.33 9.97
N VAL A 40 2.56 2.53 8.97
CA VAL A 40 2.80 2.83 7.56
C VAL A 40 1.53 3.32 6.90
N SER A 41 1.60 4.43 6.18
CA SER A 41 0.46 5.07 5.56
C SER A 41 0.78 5.67 4.18
N TRP A 42 -0.16 6.45 3.63
CA TRP A 42 -0.16 6.97 2.26
C TRP A 42 0.35 8.41 2.11
N GLY A 43 0.84 9.01 3.17
CA GLY A 43 1.42 10.34 3.15
C GLY A 43 0.45 11.51 2.97
N GLY A 44 1.04 12.72 2.97
CA GLY A 44 0.35 13.96 2.71
C GLY A 44 -0.74 14.31 3.74
N ALA A 45 -1.85 14.87 3.27
CA ALA A 45 -2.98 15.25 4.13
C ALA A 45 -3.61 14.05 4.84
N TYR A 46 -3.59 12.88 4.20
CA TYR A 46 -4.15 11.66 4.78
C TYR A 46 -3.37 11.20 6.02
N SER A 47 -2.04 11.04 5.94
CA SER A 47 -1.23 10.72 7.11
C SER A 47 -1.32 11.79 8.20
N LYS A 48 -1.45 13.08 7.82
CA LYS A 48 -1.66 14.15 8.79
C LYS A 48 -2.99 14.03 9.53
N SER A 49 -4.05 13.59 8.85
CA SER A 49 -5.35 13.35 9.49
C SER A 49 -5.29 12.19 10.50
N GLN A 50 -4.62 11.09 10.15
CA GLN A 50 -4.40 9.95 11.04
C GLN A 50 -3.55 10.36 12.24
N LEU A 51 -2.47 11.12 12.02
CA LEU A 51 -1.63 11.65 13.09
C LEU A 51 -2.47 12.41 14.13
N LYS A 52 -3.34 13.30 13.67
CA LYS A 52 -4.18 14.13 14.56
C LYS A 52 -5.33 13.37 15.22
N ALA A 53 -5.99 12.49 14.47
CA ALA A 53 -7.19 11.80 14.94
C ALA A 53 -6.86 10.54 15.77
N TYR A 54 -5.76 9.84 15.47
CA TYR A 54 -5.44 8.54 16.06
C TYR A 54 -4.11 8.54 16.80
N HIS A 55 -3.00 8.92 16.14
CA HIS A 55 -1.65 8.67 16.65
C HIS A 55 -1.33 9.54 17.87
N GLU A 56 -1.54 10.86 17.79
CA GLU A 56 -1.30 11.77 18.92
C GLU A 56 -2.18 11.43 20.15
N PRO A 57 -3.50 11.22 20.02
CA PRO A 57 -4.32 10.80 21.15
C PRO A 57 -3.92 9.45 21.72
N TYR A 58 -3.59 8.47 20.88
CA TYR A 58 -3.14 7.16 21.34
C TYR A 58 -1.82 7.26 22.12
N SER A 59 -0.84 7.97 21.57
CA SER A 59 0.44 8.20 22.22
C SER A 59 0.28 8.92 23.56
N ALA A 60 -0.60 9.92 23.62
CA ALA A 60 -0.89 10.66 24.85
C ALA A 60 -1.51 9.78 25.93
N ASN A 61 -2.36 8.81 25.56
CA ASN A 61 -3.06 7.95 26.49
C ASN A 61 -2.21 6.74 26.95
N THR A 62 -1.33 6.23 26.09
CA THR A 62 -0.61 4.96 26.31
C THR A 62 0.87 5.15 26.63
N GLY A 63 1.46 6.29 26.27
CA GLY A 63 2.90 6.53 26.32
C GLY A 63 3.68 5.85 25.20
N VAL A 64 3.02 5.19 24.24
CA VAL A 64 3.65 4.59 23.07
C VAL A 64 4.05 5.68 22.09
N THR A 65 5.30 5.66 21.61
CA THR A 65 5.77 6.52 20.52
C THR A 65 5.36 5.92 19.18
N ILE A 66 4.62 6.65 18.37
CA ILE A 66 4.27 6.21 17.01
C ILE A 66 5.25 6.83 16.02
N LEU A 67 5.93 5.96 15.25
CA LEU A 67 6.76 6.30 14.11
C LEU A 67 5.90 6.20 12.84
N ASN A 68 5.86 7.27 12.06
CA ASN A 68 5.07 7.30 10.83
C ASN A 68 5.98 7.07 9.61
N ASP A 69 5.58 6.15 8.74
CA ASP A 69 6.23 5.86 7.45
C ASP A 69 5.19 6.03 6.33
N ASP A 70 5.51 6.80 5.30
CA ASP A 70 4.60 7.10 4.20
C ASP A 70 4.86 6.20 2.97
N SER A 71 5.14 4.90 3.18
CA SER A 71 5.56 3.95 2.14
C SER A 71 4.51 2.92 1.72
N SER A 72 3.23 3.11 2.05
CA SER A 72 2.15 2.13 1.75
C SER A 72 2.08 1.71 0.29
N SER A 73 2.40 2.59 -0.64
CA SER A 73 2.42 2.26 -2.08
C SER A 73 3.39 1.12 -2.46
N THR A 74 4.35 0.82 -1.61
CA THR A 74 5.34 -0.26 -1.81
C THR A 74 5.26 -1.35 -0.75
N ALA A 75 4.19 -1.37 0.04
CA ALA A 75 4.08 -2.19 1.25
C ALA A 75 4.29 -3.69 1.00
N VAL A 76 3.63 -4.28 0.00
CA VAL A 76 3.75 -5.71 -0.31
C VAL A 76 5.21 -6.09 -0.60
N ALA A 77 5.89 -5.34 -1.46
CA ALA A 77 7.27 -5.62 -1.83
C ALA A 77 8.24 -5.46 -0.63
N LYS A 78 8.04 -4.42 0.17
CA LYS A 78 8.86 -4.18 1.37
C LYS A 78 8.65 -5.23 2.44
N LEU A 79 7.40 -5.64 2.73
CA LEU A 79 7.11 -6.67 3.71
C LEU A 79 7.69 -8.02 3.30
N ARG A 80 7.62 -8.39 2.03
CA ARG A 80 8.31 -9.58 1.51
C ARG A 80 9.81 -9.52 1.76
N ALA A 81 10.46 -8.40 1.41
CA ALA A 81 11.88 -8.22 1.63
C ALA A 81 12.27 -8.25 3.12
N MET A 82 11.48 -7.63 3.99
CA MET A 82 11.69 -7.67 5.44
C MET A 82 11.53 -9.09 5.99
N ASN A 83 10.54 -9.85 5.51
CA ASN A 83 10.31 -11.23 5.91
C ASN A 83 11.46 -12.14 5.46
N GLU A 84 11.92 -12.01 4.21
CA GLU A 84 13.08 -12.73 3.69
C GLU A 84 14.36 -12.44 4.48
N ALA A 85 14.53 -11.18 4.92
CA ALA A 85 15.65 -10.76 5.74
C ALA A 85 15.51 -11.17 7.22
N GLY A 86 14.35 -11.68 7.65
CA GLY A 86 14.05 -12.00 9.05
C GLY A 86 14.05 -10.77 9.97
N ASN A 87 13.76 -9.60 9.43
CA ASN A 87 13.77 -8.33 10.16
C ASN A 87 12.56 -7.47 9.78
N ILE A 88 11.42 -7.72 10.42
CA ILE A 88 10.21 -6.92 10.27
C ILE A 88 10.31 -5.70 11.19
N THR A 89 10.15 -4.49 10.62
CA THR A 89 10.26 -3.22 11.35
C THR A 89 8.96 -2.43 11.34
N TRP A 90 7.90 -2.94 10.74
CA TRP A 90 6.57 -2.34 10.67
C TRP A 90 5.58 -3.12 11.51
N ASP A 91 4.75 -2.41 12.27
CA ASP A 91 3.76 -3.00 13.17
C ASP A 91 2.35 -2.95 12.57
N VAL A 92 1.99 -1.83 11.96
CA VAL A 92 0.69 -1.61 11.31
C VAL A 92 0.91 -1.03 9.92
N VAL A 93 0.23 -1.59 8.93
CA VAL A 93 0.34 -1.14 7.54
C VAL A 93 -1.04 -0.85 6.97
N ASP A 94 -1.25 0.39 6.56
CA ASP A 94 -2.45 0.82 5.87
C ASP A 94 -2.30 0.48 4.37
N VAL A 95 -3.10 -0.44 3.89
CA VAL A 95 -3.09 -0.91 2.51
C VAL A 95 -4.51 -1.03 1.96
N GLU A 96 -4.65 -1.10 0.66
CA GLU A 96 -5.92 -1.39 0.02
C GLU A 96 -6.33 -2.86 0.18
N ALA A 97 -7.62 -3.17 -0.01
CA ALA A 97 -8.18 -4.50 0.19
C ALA A 97 -7.45 -5.60 -0.61
N GLY A 98 -7.10 -5.35 -1.87
CA GLY A 98 -6.36 -6.31 -2.70
C GLY A 98 -5.00 -6.69 -2.12
N PRO A 99 -4.09 -5.72 -1.88
CA PRO A 99 -2.85 -5.93 -1.14
C PRO A 99 -3.03 -6.56 0.24
N ALA A 100 -4.09 -6.21 0.98
CA ALA A 100 -4.37 -6.81 2.28
C ALA A 100 -4.66 -8.30 2.19
N MET A 101 -5.53 -8.71 1.26
CA MET A 101 -5.79 -10.13 0.98
C MET A 101 -4.52 -10.86 0.57
N GLN A 102 -3.71 -10.27 -0.31
CA GLN A 102 -2.44 -10.86 -0.73
C GLN A 102 -1.47 -11.07 0.43
N LEU A 103 -1.31 -10.09 1.32
CA LEU A 103 -0.45 -10.20 2.50
C LEU A 103 -0.96 -11.27 3.48
N CYS A 104 -2.27 -11.43 3.59
CA CYS A 104 -2.91 -12.47 4.38
C CYS A 104 -2.62 -13.86 3.80
N ASP A 105 -2.87 -14.08 2.52
CA ASP A 105 -2.64 -15.34 1.81
C ASP A 105 -1.17 -15.78 1.85
N GLU A 106 -0.25 -14.82 1.86
CA GLU A 106 1.20 -15.06 1.97
C GLU A 106 1.67 -15.28 3.41
N GLY A 107 0.80 -15.14 4.41
CA GLY A 107 1.14 -15.24 5.84
C GLY A 107 2.06 -14.10 6.31
N LEU A 108 2.01 -12.95 5.65
CA LEU A 108 2.78 -11.74 5.99
C LEU A 108 2.00 -10.76 6.86
N ALA A 109 0.69 -10.96 7.01
CA ALA A 109 -0.16 -10.23 7.92
C ALA A 109 -0.72 -11.17 8.99
N MET A 110 -0.94 -10.64 10.19
CA MET A 110 -1.50 -11.38 11.31
C MET A 110 -3.02 -11.46 11.17
N GLU A 111 -3.59 -12.62 11.47
CA GLU A 111 -5.03 -12.77 11.63
C GLU A 111 -5.55 -11.91 12.79
N ILE A 112 -6.67 -11.25 12.59
CA ILE A 112 -7.31 -10.34 13.54
C ILE A 112 -8.73 -10.86 13.80
N ASP A 113 -8.98 -11.30 15.02
CA ASP A 113 -10.35 -11.53 15.49
C ASP A 113 -10.95 -10.18 15.90
N PRO A 114 -11.88 -9.61 15.11
CA PRO A 114 -12.39 -8.27 15.36
C PRO A 114 -13.09 -8.13 16.71
N ASP A 115 -13.77 -9.16 17.19
CA ASP A 115 -14.56 -9.07 18.43
C ASP A 115 -13.74 -9.22 19.70
N THR A 116 -12.56 -9.83 19.62
CA THR A 116 -11.65 -9.98 20.78
C THR A 116 -10.48 -9.00 20.78
N MET A 117 -10.10 -8.48 19.60
CA MET A 117 -8.93 -7.61 19.46
C MET A 117 -9.30 -6.13 19.27
N LEU A 118 -10.54 -5.82 18.87
CA LEU A 118 -11.02 -4.45 18.68
C LEU A 118 -12.07 -4.09 19.76
N ALA A 119 -12.23 -2.81 19.99
CA ALA A 119 -13.33 -2.30 20.79
C ALA A 119 -14.65 -2.42 20.01
N ALA A 120 -15.74 -2.71 20.72
CA ALA A 120 -17.07 -2.58 20.15
C ALA A 120 -17.38 -1.13 19.77
N ALA A 121 -18.32 -0.94 18.85
CA ALA A 121 -18.83 0.38 18.50
C ALA A 121 -19.40 1.11 19.75
N PRO A 122 -19.53 2.45 19.71
CA PRO A 122 -20.00 3.22 20.89
C PRO A 122 -21.37 2.82 21.43
N ASP A 123 -22.23 2.23 20.60
CA ASP A 123 -23.53 1.69 20.99
C ASP A 123 -23.51 0.26 21.52
N GLY A 124 -22.33 -0.38 21.53
CA GLY A 124 -22.09 -1.74 22.00
C GLY A 124 -22.17 -2.80 20.89
N THR A 125 -22.37 -2.44 19.64
CA THR A 125 -22.34 -3.37 18.50
C THR A 125 -20.96 -4.01 18.40
N PRO A 126 -20.84 -5.36 18.32
CA PRO A 126 -19.54 -6.01 18.11
C PRO A 126 -18.85 -5.55 16.83
N ALA A 127 -17.52 -5.50 16.82
CA ALA A 127 -16.77 -4.98 15.68
C ALA A 127 -17.03 -5.79 14.40
N SER A 128 -17.20 -7.11 14.49
CA SER A 128 -17.55 -7.96 13.33
C SER A 128 -18.89 -7.58 12.71
N GLU A 129 -19.88 -7.17 13.50
CA GLU A 129 -21.18 -6.73 13.02
C GLU A 129 -21.13 -5.30 12.50
N ASP A 130 -20.40 -4.39 13.17
CA ASP A 130 -20.25 -2.98 12.79
C ASP A 130 -19.55 -2.82 11.45
N PHE A 131 -18.46 -3.56 11.21
CA PHE A 131 -17.76 -3.56 9.92
C PHE A 131 -18.47 -4.39 8.84
N GLY A 132 -19.15 -5.48 9.21
CA GLY A 132 -19.94 -6.33 8.32
C GLY A 132 -19.17 -6.77 7.06
N ASP A 133 -19.79 -6.58 5.88
CA ASP A 133 -19.22 -6.98 4.57
C ASP A 133 -17.92 -6.24 4.18
N MET A 134 -17.52 -5.23 4.93
CA MET A 134 -16.24 -4.56 4.72
C MET A 134 -15.03 -5.37 5.24
N LEU A 135 -15.26 -6.39 6.05
CA LEU A 135 -14.23 -7.35 6.50
C LEU A 135 -13.93 -8.34 5.36
N VAL A 136 -13.11 -7.94 4.41
CA VAL A 136 -12.82 -8.73 3.19
C VAL A 136 -11.81 -9.84 3.40
N SER A 137 -11.10 -9.86 4.54
CA SER A 137 -10.21 -10.95 4.95
C SER A 137 -10.02 -10.94 6.47
N GLU A 138 -9.54 -12.04 7.01
CA GLU A 138 -9.24 -12.21 8.44
C GLU A 138 -8.02 -11.42 8.94
N CYS A 139 -7.22 -10.85 8.04
CA CYS A 139 -6.04 -10.05 8.38
C CYS A 139 -6.24 -8.55 8.13
N PHE A 140 -7.46 -8.11 7.85
CA PHE A 140 -7.74 -6.75 7.40
C PHE A 140 -8.89 -6.13 8.19
N ILE A 141 -8.65 -4.92 8.71
CA ILE A 141 -9.68 -4.10 9.32
C ILE A 141 -9.88 -2.84 8.47
N PRO A 142 -11.10 -2.58 7.98
CA PRO A 142 -11.37 -1.40 7.17
C PRO A 142 -11.22 -0.12 8.01
N GLN A 143 -10.58 0.90 7.45
CA GLN A 143 -10.33 2.16 8.12
C GLN A 143 -11.01 3.35 7.44
N ILE A 144 -11.08 3.34 6.11
CA ILE A 144 -11.61 4.45 5.33
C ILE A 144 -12.35 3.93 4.10
N VAL A 145 -13.39 4.65 3.72
CA VAL A 145 -14.02 4.55 2.41
C VAL A 145 -13.69 5.82 1.62
N TYR A 146 -13.20 5.66 0.41
CA TYR A 146 -12.82 6.77 -0.46
C TYR A 146 -13.32 6.55 -1.89
N SER A 147 -13.25 7.58 -2.70
CA SER A 147 -13.49 7.49 -4.14
C SER A 147 -12.39 8.20 -4.93
N THR A 148 -12.01 7.58 -6.05
CA THR A 148 -11.21 8.24 -7.06
C THR A 148 -12.11 9.19 -7.85
N THR A 149 -11.64 10.41 -8.03
CA THR A 149 -12.33 11.45 -8.78
C THR A 149 -11.32 12.21 -9.62
N PHE A 150 -11.78 13.14 -10.44
CA PHE A 150 -10.90 14.14 -11.02
C PHE A 150 -11.19 15.51 -10.42
N GLY A 151 -10.13 16.26 -10.17
CA GLY A 151 -10.19 17.66 -9.80
C GLY A 151 -9.76 18.53 -10.97
N TYR A 152 -10.26 19.78 -11.01
CA TYR A 152 -9.85 20.76 -12.01
C TYR A 152 -9.76 22.17 -11.44
N ARG A 153 -8.99 23.01 -12.10
CA ARG A 153 -8.85 24.43 -11.80
C ARG A 153 -9.98 25.21 -12.48
N THR A 154 -10.90 25.78 -11.70
CA THR A 154 -12.03 26.54 -12.22
C THR A 154 -11.63 27.80 -13.00
N ASP A 155 -10.45 28.34 -12.72
CA ASP A 155 -9.89 29.51 -13.40
C ASP A 155 -9.12 29.17 -14.69
N LEU A 156 -8.86 27.87 -14.96
CA LEU A 156 -8.11 27.40 -16.14
C LEU A 156 -8.94 26.60 -17.14
N VAL A 157 -10.10 26.07 -16.77
CA VAL A 157 -10.95 25.25 -17.65
C VAL A 157 -11.93 26.06 -18.50
N GLY A 158 -11.90 27.42 -18.41
CA GLY A 158 -12.77 28.30 -19.15
C GLY A 158 -14.20 28.37 -18.63
N ASP A 159 -15.12 28.84 -19.49
CA ASP A 159 -16.51 29.13 -19.10
C ASP A 159 -17.39 27.88 -19.00
N THR A 160 -16.94 26.74 -19.52
CA THR A 160 -17.69 25.48 -19.50
C THR A 160 -16.93 24.47 -18.64
N PRO A 161 -17.31 24.32 -17.35
CA PRO A 161 -16.67 23.35 -16.46
C PRO A 161 -16.83 21.92 -16.96
N PRO A 162 -15.84 21.05 -16.78
CA PRO A 162 -15.97 19.62 -17.04
C PRO A 162 -17.10 19.00 -16.21
N ASP A 163 -17.97 18.21 -16.82
CA ASP A 163 -19.11 17.55 -16.19
C ASP A 163 -18.88 16.04 -15.93
N ASN A 164 -17.86 15.47 -16.57
CA ASN A 164 -17.49 14.07 -16.38
C ASN A 164 -15.99 13.86 -16.62
N VAL A 165 -15.51 12.66 -16.25
CA VAL A 165 -14.09 12.30 -16.32
C VAL A 165 -13.51 12.29 -17.73
N CYS A 166 -14.34 12.15 -18.76
CA CYS A 166 -13.84 12.11 -20.14
C CYS A 166 -13.30 13.46 -20.65
N ALA A 167 -13.58 14.55 -19.94
CA ALA A 167 -12.92 15.83 -20.17
C ALA A 167 -11.38 15.73 -20.06
N VAL A 168 -10.87 14.77 -19.29
CA VAL A 168 -9.43 14.50 -19.18
C VAL A 168 -8.81 14.15 -20.55
N PHE A 169 -9.59 13.53 -21.45
CA PHE A 169 -9.15 13.11 -22.79
C PHE A 169 -9.46 14.15 -23.88
N ASP A 170 -10.18 15.20 -23.55
CA ASP A 170 -10.53 16.26 -24.49
C ASP A 170 -9.54 17.44 -24.37
N THR A 171 -8.43 17.32 -25.10
CA THR A 171 -7.37 18.35 -25.10
C THR A 171 -7.72 19.55 -25.98
N GLU A 172 -8.73 19.44 -26.82
CA GLU A 172 -9.22 20.55 -27.66
C GLU A 172 -10.14 21.47 -26.88
N ALA A 173 -11.14 20.92 -26.17
CA ALA A 173 -12.05 21.71 -25.32
C ALA A 173 -11.32 22.23 -24.06
N TYR A 174 -10.37 21.46 -23.54
CA TYR A 174 -9.62 21.79 -22.31
C TYR A 174 -8.11 21.74 -22.57
N PRO A 175 -7.55 22.77 -23.23
CA PRO A 175 -6.13 22.82 -23.53
C PRO A 175 -5.29 23.03 -22.27
N GLY A 176 -4.24 22.21 -22.11
CA GLY A 176 -3.33 22.28 -20.97
C GLY A 176 -2.91 20.90 -20.50
N LYS A 177 -2.03 20.82 -19.50
CA LYS A 177 -1.59 19.56 -18.93
C LYS A 177 -2.64 18.97 -17.99
N ARG A 178 -2.65 17.65 -17.90
CA ARG A 178 -3.44 16.89 -16.91
C ARG A 178 -2.55 15.92 -16.17
N SER A 179 -2.96 15.48 -14.99
CA SER A 179 -2.25 14.43 -14.27
C SER A 179 -3.10 13.16 -14.18
N LEU A 180 -2.47 12.02 -14.43
CA LEU A 180 -3.04 10.69 -14.25
C LEU A 180 -2.09 9.81 -13.44
N PHE A 181 -2.64 8.80 -12.77
CA PHE A 181 -1.81 7.83 -12.07
C PHE A 181 -1.00 6.97 -13.04
N SER A 182 0.25 6.71 -12.69
CA SER A 182 1.17 5.84 -13.45
C SER A 182 0.92 4.34 -13.20
N VAL A 183 -0.26 4.00 -12.69
CA VAL A 183 -0.72 2.63 -12.44
C VAL A 183 -2.00 2.34 -13.23
N PRO A 184 -2.28 1.07 -13.58
CA PRO A 184 -3.47 0.71 -14.36
C PRO A 184 -4.78 1.12 -13.69
N ILE A 185 -4.89 0.93 -12.37
CA ILE A 185 -6.10 1.18 -11.59
C ILE A 185 -6.60 2.61 -11.78
N ASN A 186 -7.86 2.76 -12.08
CA ASN A 186 -8.58 3.97 -12.46
C ASN A 186 -8.16 4.58 -13.83
N THR A 187 -6.92 4.45 -14.21
CA THR A 187 -6.38 5.05 -15.45
C THR A 187 -6.89 4.29 -16.68
N MET A 188 -6.84 2.96 -16.66
CA MET A 188 -7.33 2.14 -17.77
C MET A 188 -8.86 2.08 -17.83
N GLU A 189 -9.53 2.05 -16.69
CA GLU A 189 -10.99 2.11 -16.60
C GLU A 189 -11.53 3.42 -17.21
N TRP A 190 -10.90 4.55 -16.89
CA TRP A 190 -11.28 5.84 -17.46
C TRP A 190 -11.02 5.89 -18.97
N ALA A 191 -9.90 5.32 -19.41
CA ALA A 191 -9.60 5.25 -20.83
C ALA A 191 -10.67 4.47 -21.61
N LEU A 192 -11.04 3.27 -21.16
CA LEU A 192 -12.08 2.46 -21.79
C LEU A 192 -13.46 3.13 -21.74
N LEU A 193 -13.83 3.67 -20.57
CA LEU A 193 -15.09 4.40 -20.41
C LEU A 193 -15.19 5.53 -21.42
N CYS A 194 -14.11 6.29 -21.59
CA CYS A 194 -14.06 7.46 -22.46
C CYS A 194 -13.77 7.10 -23.94
N ASP A 195 -13.49 5.83 -24.21
CA ASP A 195 -13.43 5.26 -25.56
C ASP A 195 -14.73 4.53 -25.96
N GLY A 196 -15.78 4.64 -25.12
CA GLY A 196 -17.13 4.17 -25.42
C GLY A 196 -17.46 2.78 -24.92
N VAL A 197 -16.61 2.15 -24.11
CA VAL A 197 -16.94 0.88 -23.43
C VAL A 197 -17.98 1.16 -22.36
N ALA A 198 -19.05 0.36 -22.34
CA ALA A 198 -20.08 0.51 -21.31
C ALA A 198 -19.51 0.20 -19.92
N LYS A 199 -19.93 0.95 -18.90
CA LYS A 199 -19.42 0.82 -17.53
C LYS A 199 -19.49 -0.63 -17.01
N ALA A 200 -20.52 -1.39 -17.38
CA ALA A 200 -20.69 -2.78 -16.96
C ALA A 200 -19.66 -3.73 -17.59
N ASP A 201 -19.11 -3.37 -18.75
CA ASP A 201 -18.25 -4.25 -19.55
C ASP A 201 -16.76 -3.91 -19.40
N ILE A 202 -16.41 -2.90 -18.58
CA ILE A 202 -15.02 -2.40 -18.46
C ILE A 202 -14.08 -3.52 -17.99
N TYR A 203 -14.43 -4.25 -16.95
CA TYR A 203 -13.55 -5.28 -16.39
C TYR A 203 -13.45 -6.50 -17.30
N ASP A 204 -14.55 -6.96 -17.89
CA ASP A 204 -14.53 -8.03 -18.88
C ASP A 204 -13.64 -7.66 -20.09
N THR A 205 -13.66 -6.37 -20.47
CA THR A 205 -12.79 -5.84 -21.53
C THR A 205 -11.33 -5.86 -21.09
N LEU A 206 -11.02 -5.40 -19.85
CA LEU A 206 -9.66 -5.35 -19.30
C LEU A 206 -9.04 -6.75 -19.09
N GLU A 207 -9.82 -7.80 -18.96
CA GLU A 207 -9.33 -9.18 -18.90
C GLU A 207 -8.70 -9.64 -20.22
N THR A 208 -8.98 -8.95 -21.33
CA THR A 208 -8.47 -9.30 -22.67
C THR A 208 -7.28 -8.43 -23.07
N GLU A 209 -6.32 -9.01 -23.80
CA GLU A 209 -5.19 -8.26 -24.40
C GLU A 209 -5.71 -7.13 -25.33
N ALA A 210 -6.74 -7.41 -26.13
CA ALA A 210 -7.32 -6.40 -27.04
C ALA A 210 -7.93 -5.22 -26.27
N GLY A 211 -8.58 -5.47 -25.13
CA GLY A 211 -9.13 -4.41 -24.30
C GLY A 211 -8.05 -3.60 -23.58
N GLN A 212 -6.97 -4.24 -23.16
CA GLN A 212 -5.82 -3.54 -22.60
C GLN A 212 -5.16 -2.65 -23.66
N ASP A 213 -4.98 -3.15 -24.88
CA ASP A 213 -4.45 -2.39 -26.01
C ASP A 213 -5.37 -1.21 -26.37
N GLN A 214 -6.70 -1.40 -26.32
CA GLN A 214 -7.67 -0.32 -26.53
C GLN A 214 -7.50 0.78 -25.47
N ALA A 215 -7.39 0.43 -24.20
CA ALA A 215 -7.18 1.40 -23.13
C ALA A 215 -5.86 2.17 -23.31
N LEU A 216 -4.79 1.46 -23.62
CA LEU A 216 -3.47 2.08 -23.90
C LEU A 216 -3.51 2.99 -25.13
N ALA A 217 -4.18 2.59 -26.20
CA ALA A 217 -4.34 3.43 -27.39
C ALA A 217 -5.11 4.72 -27.08
N LYS A 218 -6.12 4.65 -26.21
CA LYS A 218 -6.84 5.84 -25.73
C LYS A 218 -5.94 6.76 -24.92
N LEU A 219 -5.14 6.22 -24.01
CA LEU A 219 -4.17 6.99 -23.22
C LEU A 219 -3.10 7.64 -24.11
N ASP A 220 -2.70 6.97 -25.17
CA ASP A 220 -1.74 7.50 -26.15
C ASP A 220 -2.24 8.76 -26.85
N THR A 221 -3.55 8.97 -26.97
CA THR A 221 -4.12 10.19 -27.58
C THR A 221 -3.79 11.46 -26.81
N ILE A 222 -3.45 11.34 -25.52
CA ILE A 222 -3.14 12.47 -24.64
C ILE A 222 -1.74 12.39 -24.02
N ARG A 223 -0.92 11.44 -24.47
CA ARG A 223 0.39 11.12 -23.87
C ARG A 223 1.27 12.35 -23.62
N ASP A 224 1.33 13.25 -24.58
CA ASP A 224 2.19 14.43 -24.50
C ASP A 224 1.65 15.49 -23.54
N ASP A 225 0.39 15.39 -23.14
CA ASP A 225 -0.28 16.33 -22.25
C ASP A 225 -0.44 15.79 -20.83
N VAL A 226 0.03 14.57 -20.53
CA VAL A 226 -0.07 13.95 -19.22
C VAL A 226 1.21 14.11 -18.41
N ILE A 227 1.06 14.54 -17.15
CA ILE A 227 2.04 14.37 -16.10
C ILE A 227 1.65 13.12 -15.31
N TRP A 228 2.46 12.08 -15.39
CA TRP A 228 2.23 10.83 -14.69
C TRP A 228 2.66 10.94 -13.24
N VAL A 229 1.74 10.62 -12.32
CA VAL A 229 1.97 10.72 -10.88
C VAL A 229 1.93 9.34 -10.22
N SER A 230 2.69 9.17 -9.15
CA SER A 230 2.76 7.91 -8.39
C SER A 230 2.14 8.01 -7.00
N SER A 231 1.85 9.22 -6.54
CA SER A 231 1.24 9.47 -5.23
C SER A 231 -0.07 10.24 -5.36
N GLY A 232 -1.06 9.89 -4.54
CA GLY A 232 -2.32 10.63 -4.45
C GLY A 232 -2.17 12.07 -3.97
N SER A 233 -1.02 12.47 -3.41
CA SER A 233 -0.72 13.84 -3.00
C SER A 233 -0.18 14.72 -4.13
N ASP A 234 0.27 14.14 -5.24
CA ASP A 234 0.93 14.88 -6.32
C ASP A 234 -0.05 15.74 -7.10
N THR A 235 -1.19 15.18 -7.52
CA THR A 235 -2.20 15.92 -8.31
C THR A 235 -2.74 17.17 -7.59
N PRO A 236 -3.11 17.15 -6.30
CA PRO A 236 -3.51 18.37 -5.60
C PRO A 236 -2.44 19.45 -5.61
N GLN A 237 -1.16 19.08 -5.49
CA GLN A 237 -0.06 20.02 -5.55
C GLN A 237 0.11 20.60 -6.96
N LEU A 238 0.11 19.75 -7.99
CA LEU A 238 0.19 20.20 -9.39
C LEU A 238 -0.97 21.14 -9.77
N LEU A 239 -2.19 20.87 -9.25
CA LEU A 239 -3.34 21.76 -9.41
C LEU A 239 -3.11 23.09 -8.68
N ALA A 240 -2.62 23.08 -7.44
CA ALA A 240 -2.36 24.29 -6.66
C ALA A 240 -1.29 25.17 -7.34
N ASP A 241 -0.25 24.56 -7.88
CA ASP A 241 0.83 25.24 -8.58
C ASP A 241 0.47 25.69 -10.01
N GLY A 242 -0.68 25.22 -10.54
CA GLY A 242 -1.12 25.54 -11.89
C GLY A 242 -0.36 24.81 -13.00
N GLU A 243 0.37 23.76 -12.65
CA GLU A 243 1.11 22.93 -13.62
C GLU A 243 0.18 22.02 -14.42
N VAL A 244 -0.97 21.65 -13.86
CA VAL A 244 -2.05 20.96 -14.55
C VAL A 244 -3.37 21.71 -14.39
N ILE A 245 -4.25 21.58 -15.39
CA ILE A 245 -5.60 22.17 -15.32
C ILE A 245 -6.60 21.23 -14.68
N MET A 246 -6.35 19.92 -14.76
CA MET A 246 -7.18 18.86 -14.16
C MET A 246 -6.34 17.60 -13.91
N GLY A 247 -6.85 16.68 -13.09
CA GLY A 247 -6.16 15.42 -12.89
C GLY A 247 -6.87 14.47 -11.95
N ALA A 248 -6.42 13.22 -11.99
CA ALA A 248 -6.89 12.14 -11.13
C ALA A 248 -6.42 12.34 -9.69
N THR A 249 -7.32 12.20 -8.75
CA THR A 249 -7.02 12.29 -7.32
C THR A 249 -8.09 11.58 -6.49
N TYR A 250 -7.99 11.69 -5.18
CA TYR A 250 -8.96 11.13 -4.24
C TYR A 250 -9.80 12.25 -3.63
N ASN A 251 -11.11 11.97 -3.39
CA ASN A 251 -12.04 12.96 -2.86
C ASN A 251 -11.53 13.68 -1.60
N GLY A 252 -10.92 12.96 -0.65
CA GLY A 252 -10.39 13.52 0.59
C GLY A 252 -9.11 14.37 0.46
N ARG A 253 -8.58 14.56 -0.75
CA ARG A 253 -7.35 15.34 -0.99
C ARG A 253 -7.59 16.68 -1.68
N LEU A 254 -8.85 17.01 -1.98
CA LEU A 254 -9.25 18.26 -2.67
C LEU A 254 -9.77 19.35 -1.72
N PHE A 255 -9.70 19.15 -0.41
CA PHE A 255 -10.16 20.08 0.61
C PHE A 255 -9.03 20.86 1.26
#